data_c48e0eb403cc8016d1fff2ed3994f07a
#
_entry.id   c48e0eb403cc8016d1fff2ed3994f07a
#
_cell.length_a   1.000
_cell.length_b   1.000
_cell.length_c   1.000
_cell.angle_alpha   90.00
_cell.angle_beta   90.00
_cell.angle_gamma   90.00
#
_symmetry.space_group_name_H-M   'P 1'
#
loop_
_entity.id
_entity.type
_entity.pdbx_description
1 polymer ?
#
loop_
_entity_poly.entity_id
_entity_poly.type
_entity_poly.pdbx_seq_one_letter_code
_entity_poly.pdbx_strand_id
1 'polypeptide(L)'
;MEKTMTDAKRVTELEKRNKQLEKSTSKGYFVFLIAMLALIYIVDELTSNISSSIQPEVITDFFVMRQGIDFNIGLSNLALMSLPANIIILILPFYKALADRLGRRLFLFINTIGMGMGLLICMVAPSIYVYIVGLLVIKFFIPNDVQVMYIMECAPEQHRAKLCSMTKAIAYIGVAGIPFLRMAFMGDVVTKWRNVLIVPVILAFSVAIISFVALRETPVFLKQRIEHLENSGVASEETKKKGETGGVFHAIRFIAHHRQLRWNALAAFVFAMSIGVTGFYTSIMSTSGMNGDQINQALVAYPILNACMTFLGGFLTDRLGRKRSALTMGMVCFVMLGAFVFAASQGWNAYLVGACYGVFVGAYWSVSDLLYLVIPGESTPTNLRASVLGTLSLVLIAGGIVSTTIISICMRYVSSLALVCGVICIPLVLLCLVIVMTKLGETKGADMAKITGDEFDR
;
A
#
# COMPACT_ATOMS: atom_id res chain seq x y z
N MET A 1 -4.88 6.09 -34.13
CA MET A 1 -4.42 7.03 -35.20
C MET A 1 -2.90 6.96 -35.23
N GLU A 2 -2.34 5.87 -35.75
CA GLU A 2 -0.89 5.75 -36.02
C GLU A 2 -0.69 6.06 -37.52
N LYS A 3 -0.26 7.29 -37.78
CA LYS A 3 0.23 7.66 -39.12
C LYS A 3 1.47 6.81 -39.41
N THR A 4 1.49 6.14 -40.56
CA THR A 4 2.67 5.50 -41.14
C THR A 4 3.87 6.42 -41.04
N MET A 5 4.79 6.11 -40.12
CA MET A 5 6.07 6.83 -40.03
C MET A 5 6.88 6.53 -41.29
N THR A 6 7.45 7.56 -41.90
CA THR A 6 8.43 7.38 -42.98
C THR A 6 9.64 6.61 -42.46
N ASP A 7 10.20 5.70 -43.26
CA ASP A 7 11.32 4.81 -42.87
C ASP A 7 12.50 5.59 -42.25
N ALA A 8 12.84 6.78 -42.72
CA ALA A 8 13.87 7.63 -42.15
C ALA A 8 13.55 8.06 -40.70
N LYS A 9 12.30 8.40 -40.37
CA LYS A 9 11.91 8.77 -39.02
C LYS A 9 11.93 7.54 -38.09
N ARG A 10 11.62 6.37 -38.61
CA ARG A 10 11.67 5.10 -37.88
C ARG A 10 13.09 4.74 -37.50
N VAL A 11 14.04 4.82 -38.41
CA VAL A 11 15.48 4.57 -38.15
C VAL A 11 16.02 5.54 -37.10
N THR A 12 15.72 6.81 -37.22
CA THR A 12 16.15 7.83 -36.25
C THR A 12 15.58 7.57 -34.84
N GLU A 13 14.31 7.15 -34.74
CA GLU A 13 13.69 6.83 -33.44
C GLU A 13 14.26 5.53 -32.85
N LEU A 14 14.58 4.52 -33.66
CA LEU A 14 15.26 3.30 -33.24
C LEU A 14 16.67 3.57 -32.69
N GLU A 15 17.48 4.36 -33.38
CA GLU A 15 18.81 4.76 -32.90
C GLU A 15 18.73 5.51 -31.58
N LYS A 16 17.80 6.45 -31.45
CA LYS A 16 17.56 7.20 -30.21
C LYS A 16 17.20 6.28 -29.05
N ARG A 17 16.33 5.28 -29.26
CA ARG A 17 15.91 4.34 -28.23
C ARG A 17 17.02 3.36 -27.86
N ASN A 18 17.80 2.87 -28.81
CA ASN A 18 18.98 2.03 -28.54
C ASN A 18 20.02 2.79 -27.68
N LYS A 19 20.30 4.05 -27.98
CA LYS A 19 21.18 4.89 -27.16
C LYS A 19 20.61 5.16 -25.76
N GLN A 20 19.30 5.26 -25.61
CA GLN A 20 18.65 5.34 -24.30
C GLN A 20 18.77 4.03 -23.52
N LEU A 21 18.66 2.88 -24.18
CA LEU A 21 18.79 1.56 -23.56
C LEU A 21 20.20 1.35 -23.01
N GLU A 22 21.25 1.64 -23.78
CA GLU A 22 22.64 1.57 -23.31
C GLU A 22 22.87 2.42 -22.05
N LYS A 23 22.36 3.65 -22.05
CA LYS A 23 22.49 4.55 -20.91
C LYS A 23 21.75 4.07 -19.68
N SER A 24 20.59 3.41 -19.84
CA SER A 24 19.77 2.92 -18.72
C SER A 24 20.33 1.65 -18.07
N THR A 25 21.24 0.93 -18.75
CA THR A 25 21.89 -0.29 -18.23
C THR A 25 23.25 -0.04 -17.55
N SER A 26 23.72 1.19 -17.49
CA SER A 26 25.00 1.55 -16.86
C SER A 26 25.00 1.29 -15.34
N LYS A 27 26.07 0.67 -14.80
CA LYS A 27 26.23 0.37 -13.38
C LYS A 27 26.13 1.61 -12.46
N GLY A 28 26.74 2.72 -12.87
CA GLY A 28 26.67 3.97 -12.10
C GLY A 28 25.25 4.54 -12.02
N TYR A 29 24.51 4.44 -13.13
CA TYR A 29 23.11 4.84 -13.16
C TYR A 29 22.23 3.94 -12.26
N PHE A 30 22.54 2.65 -12.17
CA PHE A 30 21.76 1.73 -11.35
C PHE A 30 21.78 2.09 -9.85
N VAL A 31 22.94 2.47 -9.29
CA VAL A 31 23.05 2.92 -7.89
C VAL A 31 22.24 4.20 -7.67
N PHE A 32 22.36 5.16 -8.58
CA PHE A 32 21.57 6.38 -8.55
C PHE A 32 20.06 6.09 -8.63
N LEU A 33 19.63 5.17 -9.51
CA LEU A 33 18.25 4.75 -9.66
C LEU A 33 17.70 4.21 -8.34
N ILE A 34 18.40 3.28 -7.69
CA ILE A 34 17.94 2.69 -6.42
C ILE A 34 17.82 3.77 -5.33
N ALA A 35 18.76 4.70 -5.24
CA ALA A 35 18.67 5.80 -4.29
C ALA A 35 17.45 6.71 -4.55
N MET A 36 17.18 7.02 -5.82
CA MET A 36 16.00 7.82 -6.19
C MET A 36 14.69 7.08 -5.92
N LEU A 37 14.63 5.78 -6.20
CA LEU A 37 13.45 4.96 -5.89
C LEU A 37 13.21 4.86 -4.38
N ALA A 38 14.27 4.78 -3.57
CA ALA A 38 14.16 4.82 -2.12
C ALA A 38 13.61 6.17 -1.63
N LEU A 39 14.05 7.30 -2.21
CA LEU A 39 13.50 8.63 -1.89
C LEU A 39 12.01 8.74 -2.27
N ILE A 40 11.61 8.22 -3.43
CA ILE A 40 10.21 8.20 -3.85
C ILE A 40 9.38 7.34 -2.88
N TYR A 41 9.93 6.23 -2.43
CA TYR A 41 9.29 5.36 -1.43
C TYR A 41 9.14 6.07 -0.08
N ILE A 42 10.13 6.89 0.33
CA ILE A 42 10.01 7.74 1.54
C ILE A 42 8.82 8.71 1.40
N VAL A 43 8.67 9.35 0.22
CA VAL A 43 7.53 10.25 -0.04
C VAL A 43 6.20 9.50 0.03
N ASP A 44 6.14 8.30 -0.54
CA ASP A 44 4.96 7.44 -0.55
C ASP A 44 4.53 7.04 0.87
N GLU A 45 5.43 6.45 1.66
CA GLU A 45 5.16 6.04 3.03
C GLU A 45 4.87 7.23 3.96
N LEU A 46 5.58 8.34 3.80
CA LEU A 46 5.30 9.57 4.54
C LEU A 46 3.89 10.08 4.23
N THR A 47 3.51 10.15 2.95
CA THR A 47 2.19 10.62 2.50
C THR A 47 1.08 9.68 2.98
N SER A 48 1.32 8.38 2.95
CA SER A 48 0.37 7.35 3.41
C SER A 48 0.03 7.48 4.88
N ASN A 49 1.02 7.78 5.72
CA ASN A 49 0.89 7.73 7.16
C ASN A 49 0.57 9.09 7.81
N ILE A 50 0.93 10.21 7.15
CA ILE A 50 0.82 11.53 7.78
C ILE A 50 -0.64 11.93 8.07
N SER A 51 -1.57 11.61 7.17
CA SER A 51 -3.00 11.94 7.35
C SER A 51 -3.60 11.27 8.57
N SER A 52 -3.26 10.00 8.82
CA SER A 52 -3.69 9.28 10.02
C SER A 52 -2.99 9.78 11.28
N SER A 53 -1.74 10.27 11.13
CA SER A 53 -0.95 10.77 12.25
C SER A 53 -1.43 12.14 12.79
N ILE A 54 -2.06 12.96 11.94
CA ILE A 54 -2.63 14.28 12.32
C ILE A 54 -4.16 14.24 12.43
N GLN A 55 -4.76 13.06 12.38
CA GLN A 55 -6.23 12.90 12.36
C GLN A 55 -6.93 13.53 13.58
N PRO A 56 -6.44 13.37 14.83
CA PRO A 56 -7.08 13.99 15.99
C PRO A 56 -7.14 15.51 15.88
N GLU A 57 -6.09 16.15 15.39
CA GLU A 57 -5.99 17.58 15.26
C GLU A 57 -6.91 18.12 14.15
N VAL A 58 -7.01 17.39 13.04
CA VAL A 58 -7.94 17.71 11.94
C VAL A 58 -9.39 17.66 12.43
N ILE A 59 -9.75 16.63 13.20
CA ILE A 59 -11.09 16.48 13.77
C ILE A 59 -11.37 17.61 14.74
N THR A 60 -10.42 17.90 15.63
CA THR A 60 -10.56 18.97 16.62
C THR A 60 -10.74 20.33 15.95
N ASP A 61 -9.94 20.66 14.93
CA ASP A 61 -10.06 21.93 14.20
C ASP A 61 -11.40 22.06 13.46
N PHE A 62 -11.75 21.08 12.61
CA PHE A 62 -12.90 21.21 11.72
C PHE A 62 -14.25 20.92 12.38
N PHE A 63 -14.32 19.95 13.31
CA PHE A 63 -15.58 19.53 13.91
C PHE A 63 -15.78 20.08 15.32
N VAL A 64 -14.78 19.94 16.21
CA VAL A 64 -14.96 20.36 17.60
C VAL A 64 -14.92 21.89 17.72
N MET A 65 -13.84 22.54 17.23
CA MET A 65 -13.65 23.98 17.43
C MET A 65 -14.55 24.84 16.54
N ARG A 66 -14.78 24.44 15.28
CA ARG A 66 -15.57 25.27 14.33
C ARG A 66 -17.05 24.96 14.33
N GLN A 67 -17.45 23.73 14.67
CA GLN A 67 -18.85 23.28 14.58
C GLN A 67 -19.47 22.91 15.94
N GLY A 68 -18.66 22.84 17.01
CA GLY A 68 -19.12 22.43 18.35
C GLY A 68 -19.57 20.96 18.43
N ILE A 69 -19.14 20.11 17.49
CA ILE A 69 -19.51 18.70 17.41
C ILE A 69 -18.60 17.88 18.33
N ASP A 70 -19.15 16.89 19.02
CA ASP A 70 -18.36 15.94 19.81
C ASP A 70 -17.28 15.24 18.97
N PHE A 71 -16.11 14.98 19.59
CA PHE A 71 -14.95 14.39 18.89
C PHE A 71 -15.28 13.05 18.22
N ASN A 72 -16.01 12.14 18.89
CA ASN A 72 -16.35 10.83 18.34
C ASN A 72 -17.31 10.94 17.15
N ILE A 73 -18.26 11.87 17.22
CA ILE A 73 -19.17 12.17 16.11
C ILE A 73 -18.37 12.80 14.95
N GLY A 74 -17.45 13.72 15.23
CA GLY A 74 -16.55 14.32 14.24
C GLY A 74 -15.67 13.28 13.55
N LEU A 75 -15.12 12.34 14.31
CA LEU A 75 -14.31 11.23 13.78
C LEU A 75 -15.16 10.30 12.89
N SER A 76 -16.36 9.94 13.34
CA SER A 76 -17.31 9.16 12.52
C SER A 76 -17.65 9.89 11.22
N ASN A 77 -17.93 11.18 11.28
CA ASN A 77 -18.23 12.00 10.11
C ASN A 77 -17.05 12.05 9.14
N LEU A 78 -15.83 12.31 9.62
CA LEU A 78 -14.62 12.31 8.79
C LEU A 78 -14.43 10.98 8.08
N ALA A 79 -14.56 9.87 8.80
CA ALA A 79 -14.37 8.53 8.25
C ALA A 79 -15.43 8.19 7.18
N LEU A 80 -16.70 8.50 7.44
CA LEU A 80 -17.79 8.28 6.46
C LEU A 80 -17.66 9.18 5.23
N MET A 81 -17.31 10.46 5.42
CA MET A 81 -17.06 11.38 4.31
C MET A 81 -15.83 10.98 3.49
N SER A 82 -14.88 10.22 4.06
CA SER A 82 -13.69 9.72 3.37
C SER A 82 -13.95 8.41 2.60
N LEU A 83 -15.14 7.81 2.68
CA LEU A 83 -15.47 6.57 1.94
C LEU A 83 -15.24 6.68 0.42
N PRO A 84 -15.61 7.77 -0.27
CA PRO A 84 -15.31 7.92 -1.69
C PRO A 84 -13.82 7.81 -2.00
N ALA A 85 -12.94 8.33 -1.11
CA ALA A 85 -11.50 8.22 -1.25
C ALA A 85 -10.99 6.78 -1.09
N ASN A 86 -11.67 5.95 -0.30
CA ASN A 86 -11.33 4.53 -0.19
C ASN A 86 -11.90 3.72 -1.37
N ILE A 87 -13.08 4.08 -1.88
CA ILE A 87 -13.72 3.40 -3.02
C ILE A 87 -12.95 3.64 -4.32
N ILE A 88 -12.37 4.82 -4.52
CA ILE A 88 -11.61 5.15 -5.74
C ILE A 88 -10.43 4.20 -5.97
N ILE A 89 -9.90 3.58 -4.91
CA ILE A 89 -8.82 2.59 -4.99
C ILE A 89 -9.25 1.37 -5.85
N LEU A 90 -10.52 1.06 -5.94
CA LEU A 90 -11.03 -0.04 -6.77
C LEU A 90 -10.83 0.20 -8.28
N ILE A 91 -10.62 1.45 -8.71
CA ILE A 91 -10.38 1.82 -10.11
C ILE A 91 -8.88 1.67 -10.47
N LEU A 92 -7.98 1.56 -9.49
CA LEU A 92 -6.54 1.56 -9.70
C LEU A 92 -6.00 0.49 -10.66
N PRO A 93 -6.53 -0.74 -10.74
CA PRO A 93 -6.03 -1.71 -11.72
C PRO A 93 -6.11 -1.19 -13.17
N PHE A 94 -7.16 -0.43 -13.49
CA PHE A 94 -7.31 0.19 -14.81
C PHE A 94 -6.35 1.35 -15.01
N TYR A 95 -6.09 2.14 -13.96
CA TYR A 95 -5.11 3.21 -13.99
C TYR A 95 -3.68 2.68 -14.13
N LYS A 96 -3.32 1.60 -13.41
CA LYS A 96 -2.01 0.95 -13.51
C LYS A 96 -1.68 0.47 -14.93
N ALA A 97 -2.67 0.02 -15.69
CA ALA A 97 -2.50 -0.37 -17.09
C ALA A 97 -2.03 0.80 -17.98
N LEU A 98 -2.19 2.05 -17.51
CA LEU A 98 -1.71 3.22 -18.21
C LEU A 98 -0.16 3.32 -18.20
N ALA A 99 0.50 2.72 -17.21
CA ALA A 99 1.95 2.63 -17.15
C ALA A 99 2.57 1.95 -18.37
N ASP A 100 1.87 0.94 -18.94
CA ASP A 100 2.31 0.23 -20.15
C ASP A 100 2.22 1.09 -21.40
N ARG A 101 1.36 2.11 -21.41
CA ARG A 101 1.17 3.04 -22.52
C ARG A 101 2.05 4.28 -22.41
N LEU A 102 2.10 4.88 -21.22
CA LEU A 102 2.82 6.14 -20.97
C LEU A 102 4.33 5.94 -20.76
N GLY A 103 4.75 4.75 -20.33
CA GLY A 103 6.09 4.48 -19.84
C GLY A 103 6.20 4.65 -18.33
N ARG A 104 7.17 3.96 -17.75
CA ARG A 104 7.33 3.90 -16.28
C ARG A 104 7.79 5.22 -15.70
N ARG A 105 8.68 5.93 -16.40
CA ARG A 105 9.19 7.24 -15.97
C ARG A 105 8.11 8.29 -15.83
N LEU A 106 7.29 8.48 -16.88
CA LEU A 106 6.22 9.47 -16.85
C LEU A 106 5.14 9.08 -15.83
N PHE A 107 4.83 7.79 -15.74
CA PHE A 107 3.84 7.28 -14.78
C PHE A 107 4.31 7.49 -13.34
N LEU A 108 5.59 7.24 -13.02
CA LEU A 108 6.19 7.52 -11.72
C LEU A 108 6.11 9.00 -11.35
N PHE A 109 6.45 9.89 -12.30
CA PHE A 109 6.34 11.33 -12.11
C PHE A 109 4.89 11.76 -11.79
N ILE A 110 3.91 11.29 -12.57
CA ILE A 110 2.49 11.61 -12.37
C ILE A 110 2.02 11.16 -10.99
N ASN A 111 2.41 9.97 -10.53
CA ASN A 111 2.04 9.49 -9.21
C ASN A 111 2.68 10.31 -8.09
N THR A 112 3.99 10.61 -8.19
CA THR A 112 4.69 11.36 -7.15
C THR A 112 4.19 12.81 -7.05
N ILE A 113 3.96 13.48 -8.18
CA ILE A 113 3.41 14.84 -8.19
C ILE A 113 1.95 14.84 -7.71
N GLY A 114 1.17 13.81 -8.05
CA GLY A 114 -0.21 13.64 -7.60
C GLY A 114 -0.31 13.50 -6.08
N MET A 115 0.58 12.74 -5.45
CA MET A 115 0.70 12.68 -3.98
C MET A 115 1.00 14.06 -3.39
N GLY A 116 1.96 14.81 -3.95
CA GLY A 116 2.28 16.17 -3.54
C GLY A 116 1.11 17.14 -3.68
N MET A 117 0.36 17.05 -4.78
CA MET A 117 -0.85 17.85 -4.99
C MET A 117 -1.93 17.53 -3.96
N GLY A 118 -2.16 16.26 -3.66
CA GLY A 118 -3.12 15.86 -2.62
C GLY A 118 -2.73 16.40 -1.24
N LEU A 119 -1.46 16.33 -0.85
CA LEU A 119 -0.94 16.92 0.38
C LEU A 119 -1.10 18.45 0.40
N LEU A 120 -0.84 19.13 -0.73
CA LEU A 120 -1.01 20.56 -0.86
C LEU A 120 -2.48 20.97 -0.68
N ILE A 121 -3.41 20.25 -1.31
CA ILE A 121 -4.86 20.48 -1.15
C ILE A 121 -5.26 20.30 0.32
N CYS A 122 -4.78 19.26 1.01
CA CYS A 122 -5.01 19.07 2.44
C CYS A 122 -4.44 20.22 3.27
N MET A 123 -3.24 20.68 2.97
CA MET A 123 -2.55 21.76 3.70
C MET A 123 -3.29 23.09 3.62
N VAL A 124 -3.78 23.45 2.43
CA VAL A 124 -4.48 24.73 2.21
C VAL A 124 -6.01 24.65 2.44
N ALA A 125 -6.53 23.49 2.84
CA ALA A 125 -7.96 23.24 2.95
C ALA A 125 -8.66 24.24 3.92
N PRO A 126 -9.59 25.09 3.43
CA PRO A 126 -10.36 26.00 4.28
C PRO A 126 -11.53 25.28 4.98
N SER A 127 -11.97 24.15 4.45
CA SER A 127 -13.09 23.36 4.94
C SER A 127 -12.78 21.86 4.89
N ILE A 128 -13.57 21.09 5.65
CA ILE A 128 -13.44 19.62 5.68
C ILE A 128 -13.69 19.00 4.29
N TYR A 129 -14.56 19.57 3.47
CA TYR A 129 -14.85 19.08 2.13
C TYR A 129 -13.62 19.15 1.22
N VAL A 130 -12.90 20.28 1.25
CA VAL A 130 -11.64 20.45 0.48
C VAL A 130 -10.56 19.50 1.01
N TYR A 131 -10.48 19.30 2.34
CA TYR A 131 -9.57 18.33 2.94
C TYR A 131 -9.85 16.90 2.42
N ILE A 132 -11.12 16.49 2.32
CA ILE A 132 -11.52 15.19 1.79
C ILE A 132 -11.17 15.06 0.30
N VAL A 133 -11.30 16.11 -0.49
CA VAL A 133 -10.82 16.10 -1.89
C VAL A 133 -9.31 15.84 -1.92
N GLY A 134 -8.53 16.46 -1.04
CA GLY A 134 -7.10 16.18 -0.90
C GLY A 134 -6.82 14.72 -0.55
N LEU A 135 -7.56 14.15 0.41
CA LEU A 135 -7.45 12.72 0.76
C LEU A 135 -7.80 11.80 -0.42
N LEU A 136 -8.81 12.16 -1.20
CA LEU A 136 -9.20 11.40 -2.40
C LEU A 136 -8.05 11.38 -3.42
N VAL A 137 -7.42 12.52 -3.67
CA VAL A 137 -6.27 12.63 -4.56
C VAL A 137 -5.09 11.79 -4.02
N ILE A 138 -4.78 11.89 -2.73
CA ILE A 138 -3.74 11.09 -2.07
C ILE A 138 -4.03 9.59 -2.27
N LYS A 139 -5.23 9.12 -1.90
CA LYS A 139 -5.62 7.72 -1.99
C LYS A 139 -5.62 7.17 -3.41
N PHE A 140 -5.84 8.02 -4.41
CA PHE A 140 -5.74 7.62 -5.81
C PHE A 140 -4.30 7.37 -6.26
N PHE A 141 -3.33 8.18 -5.82
CA PHE A 141 -1.96 8.09 -6.32
C PHE A 141 -1.05 7.16 -5.49
N ILE A 142 -1.30 6.98 -4.19
CA ILE A 142 -0.46 6.17 -3.29
C ILE A 142 -0.32 4.70 -3.73
N PRO A 143 -1.40 3.91 -3.93
CA PRO A 143 -1.27 2.46 -4.02
C PRO A 143 -0.75 1.95 -5.37
N ASN A 144 0.08 2.70 -6.05
CA ASN A 144 0.51 2.34 -7.40
C ASN A 144 1.80 1.52 -7.48
N ASP A 145 2.62 1.51 -6.41
CA ASP A 145 3.86 0.72 -6.27
C ASP A 145 4.80 0.80 -7.51
N VAL A 146 4.85 1.97 -8.17
CA VAL A 146 5.61 2.14 -9.42
C VAL A 146 7.10 1.92 -9.21
N GLN A 147 7.60 2.27 -8.03
CA GLN A 147 8.98 2.04 -7.60
C GLN A 147 9.33 0.55 -7.58
N VAL A 148 8.39 -0.31 -7.18
CA VAL A 148 8.57 -1.78 -7.22
C VAL A 148 8.67 -2.24 -8.67
N MET A 149 7.81 -1.74 -9.57
CA MET A 149 7.88 -2.06 -11.00
C MET A 149 9.25 -1.70 -11.58
N TYR A 150 9.79 -0.52 -11.24
CA TYR A 150 11.12 -0.12 -11.67
C TYR A 150 12.22 -1.08 -11.20
N ILE A 151 12.19 -1.49 -9.92
CA ILE A 151 13.17 -2.43 -9.37
C ILE A 151 13.06 -3.78 -10.10
N MET A 152 11.85 -4.27 -10.30
CA MET A 152 11.61 -5.56 -10.98
C MET A 152 12.08 -5.55 -12.43
N GLU A 153 12.00 -4.42 -13.13
CA GLU A 153 12.42 -4.28 -14.53
C GLU A 153 13.91 -3.95 -14.71
N CYS A 154 14.54 -3.28 -13.73
CA CYS A 154 15.92 -2.82 -13.84
C CYS A 154 16.93 -3.66 -13.06
N ALA A 155 16.50 -4.34 -11.97
CA ALA A 155 17.42 -5.07 -11.11
C ALA A 155 17.71 -6.49 -11.64
N PRO A 156 18.94 -7.01 -11.42
CA PRO A 156 19.26 -8.41 -11.67
C PRO A 156 18.34 -9.35 -10.89
N GLU A 157 17.91 -10.45 -11.48
CA GLU A 157 16.94 -11.38 -10.90
C GLU A 157 17.30 -11.84 -9.48
N GLN A 158 18.57 -12.13 -9.25
CA GLN A 158 19.09 -12.59 -7.96
C GLN A 158 18.95 -11.54 -6.83
N HIS A 159 18.78 -10.26 -7.15
CA HIS A 159 18.79 -9.16 -6.18
C HIS A 159 17.44 -8.40 -6.08
N ARG A 160 16.46 -8.72 -6.93
CA ARG A 160 15.18 -8.03 -6.99
C ARG A 160 14.46 -7.99 -5.64
N ALA A 161 14.25 -9.14 -5.04
CA ALA A 161 13.57 -9.24 -3.74
C ALA A 161 14.31 -8.48 -2.64
N LYS A 162 15.64 -8.62 -2.58
CA LYS A 162 16.48 -7.91 -1.59
C LYS A 162 16.39 -6.40 -1.78
N LEU A 163 16.44 -5.89 -3.00
CA LEU A 163 16.36 -4.46 -3.29
C LEU A 163 14.97 -3.90 -2.97
N CYS A 164 13.89 -4.61 -3.30
CA CYS A 164 12.53 -4.22 -2.93
C CYS A 164 12.38 -4.13 -1.41
N SER A 165 12.84 -5.12 -0.66
CA SER A 165 12.78 -5.12 0.80
C SER A 165 13.64 -4.02 1.42
N MET A 166 14.83 -3.78 0.87
CA MET A 166 15.73 -2.74 1.35
C MET A 166 15.17 -1.33 1.11
N THR A 167 14.65 -1.05 -0.08
CA THR A 167 14.04 0.25 -0.39
C THR A 167 12.80 0.50 0.45
N LYS A 168 11.97 -0.53 0.68
CA LYS A 168 10.81 -0.45 1.58
C LYS A 168 11.22 -0.19 3.04
N ALA A 169 12.26 -0.85 3.53
CA ALA A 169 12.79 -0.60 4.87
C ALA A 169 13.30 0.84 5.04
N ILE A 170 14.00 1.38 4.03
CA ILE A 170 14.46 2.78 4.01
C ILE A 170 13.25 3.73 4.01
N ALA A 171 12.15 3.39 3.35
CA ALA A 171 10.96 4.21 3.30
C ALA A 171 10.33 4.48 4.67
N TYR A 172 10.43 3.53 5.61
CA TYR A 172 9.97 3.74 6.98
C TYR A 172 10.73 4.82 7.75
N ILE A 173 11.89 5.27 7.26
CA ILE A 173 12.58 6.48 7.77
C ILE A 173 11.66 7.70 7.59
N GLY A 174 10.92 7.78 6.48
CA GLY A 174 9.93 8.84 6.26
C GLY A 174 8.84 8.84 7.33
N VAL A 175 8.32 7.66 7.67
CA VAL A 175 7.30 7.51 8.72
C VAL A 175 7.86 7.88 10.09
N ALA A 176 9.09 7.45 10.41
CA ALA A 176 9.78 7.81 11.64
C ALA A 176 10.05 9.32 11.76
N GLY A 177 10.07 10.05 10.65
CA GLY A 177 10.18 11.51 10.61
C GLY A 177 8.91 12.25 11.07
N ILE A 178 7.73 11.62 10.99
CA ILE A 178 6.44 12.29 11.28
C ILE A 178 6.38 12.90 12.69
N PRO A 179 6.71 12.18 13.79
CA PRO A 179 6.68 12.78 15.13
C PRO A 179 7.59 14.00 15.26
N PHE A 180 8.74 14.02 14.62
CA PHE A 180 9.64 15.17 14.63
C PHE A 180 9.05 16.36 13.86
N LEU A 181 8.37 16.11 12.74
CA LEU A 181 7.62 17.16 12.01
C LEU A 181 6.48 17.72 12.87
N ARG A 182 5.73 16.87 13.59
CA ARG A 182 4.69 17.28 14.52
C ARG A 182 5.25 18.16 15.64
N MET A 183 6.33 17.73 16.29
CA MET A 183 6.99 18.50 17.36
C MET A 183 7.52 19.85 16.86
N ALA A 184 8.17 19.88 15.68
CA ALA A 184 8.79 21.09 15.14
C ALA A 184 7.79 22.11 14.60
N PHE A 185 6.71 21.68 13.95
CA PHE A 185 5.82 22.57 13.19
C PHE A 185 4.44 22.75 13.83
N MET A 186 3.98 21.87 14.68
CA MET A 186 2.69 21.97 15.36
C MET A 186 2.84 22.32 16.85
N GLY A 187 3.75 21.65 17.57
CA GLY A 187 3.86 21.78 19.02
C GLY A 187 2.53 21.46 19.71
N ASP A 188 2.15 22.24 20.71
CA ASP A 188 0.90 22.07 21.47
C ASP A 188 -0.32 22.76 20.82
N VAL A 189 -0.14 23.41 19.67
CA VAL A 189 -1.21 24.18 19.02
C VAL A 189 -1.90 23.35 17.95
N VAL A 190 -3.07 22.82 18.29
CA VAL A 190 -3.88 21.94 17.41
C VAL A 190 -4.11 22.54 16.01
N THR A 191 -4.42 23.82 15.91
CA THR A 191 -4.71 24.50 14.63
C THR A 191 -3.52 24.58 13.68
N LYS A 192 -2.29 24.35 14.16
CA LYS A 192 -1.05 24.33 13.35
C LYS A 192 -0.78 23.00 12.66
N TRP A 193 -1.69 22.03 12.69
CA TRP A 193 -1.51 20.75 12.00
C TRP A 193 -1.17 20.90 10.51
N ARG A 194 -1.62 21.98 9.87
CA ARG A 194 -1.31 22.28 8.46
C ARG A 194 0.18 22.48 8.22
N ASN A 195 0.91 23.03 9.18
CA ASN A 195 2.33 23.30 9.06
C ASN A 195 3.15 21.98 9.00
N VAL A 196 2.64 20.91 9.59
CA VAL A 196 3.26 19.57 9.53
C VAL A 196 3.35 19.06 8.09
N LEU A 197 2.45 19.50 7.20
CA LEU A 197 2.41 19.10 5.80
C LEU A 197 3.38 19.89 4.91
N ILE A 198 3.99 20.99 5.38
CA ILE A 198 4.89 21.84 4.57
C ILE A 198 6.07 21.02 4.02
N VAL A 199 6.77 20.30 4.91
CA VAL A 199 7.95 19.52 4.51
C VAL A 199 7.58 18.37 3.57
N PRO A 200 6.56 17.53 3.84
CA PRO A 200 6.09 16.52 2.91
C PRO A 200 5.71 17.05 1.52
N VAL A 201 5.03 18.20 1.46
CA VAL A 201 4.66 18.85 0.20
C VAL A 201 5.90 19.24 -0.59
N ILE A 202 6.85 19.96 0.04
CA ILE A 202 8.09 20.39 -0.62
C ILE A 202 8.90 19.16 -1.08
N LEU A 203 9.00 18.13 -0.23
CA LEU A 203 9.72 16.92 -0.55
C LEU A 203 9.09 16.19 -1.74
N ALA A 204 7.77 16.04 -1.77
CA ALA A 204 7.06 15.36 -2.85
C ALA A 204 7.27 16.07 -4.20
N PHE A 205 7.11 17.39 -4.25
CA PHE A 205 7.34 18.16 -5.49
C PHE A 205 8.80 18.13 -5.92
N SER A 206 9.75 18.30 -4.98
CA SER A 206 11.17 18.25 -5.28
C SER A 206 11.60 16.91 -5.84
N VAL A 207 11.18 15.81 -5.19
CA VAL A 207 11.48 14.43 -5.63
C VAL A 207 10.80 14.12 -6.96
N ALA A 208 9.57 14.60 -7.19
CA ALA A 208 8.89 14.44 -8.47
C ALA A 208 9.66 15.12 -9.61
N ILE A 209 10.06 16.37 -9.42
CA ILE A 209 10.82 17.13 -10.45
C ILE A 209 12.18 16.48 -10.71
N ILE A 210 12.92 16.13 -9.66
CA ILE A 210 14.24 15.48 -9.79
C ILE A 210 14.08 14.13 -10.50
N SER A 211 13.08 13.32 -10.13
CA SER A 211 12.82 12.03 -10.78
C SER A 211 12.47 12.19 -12.26
N PHE A 212 11.67 13.18 -12.61
CA PHE A 212 11.32 13.47 -14.01
C PHE A 212 12.52 13.87 -14.85
N VAL A 213 13.44 14.65 -14.30
CA VAL A 213 14.63 15.11 -15.04
C VAL A 213 15.72 14.03 -15.11
N ALA A 214 15.99 13.36 -13.98
CA ALA A 214 17.16 12.51 -13.82
C ALA A 214 16.91 11.03 -14.09
N LEU A 215 15.70 10.51 -13.88
CA LEU A 215 15.38 9.11 -14.16
C LEU A 215 15.24 8.87 -15.66
N ARG A 216 15.66 7.69 -16.07
CA ARG A 216 15.54 7.19 -17.45
C ARG A 216 14.44 6.13 -17.49
N GLU A 217 13.93 5.88 -18.70
CA GLU A 217 12.94 4.82 -18.91
C GLU A 217 13.54 3.42 -18.65
N THR A 218 12.71 2.48 -18.26
CA THR A 218 13.18 1.12 -17.94
C THR A 218 13.62 0.35 -19.18
N PRO A 219 14.65 -0.52 -19.05
CA PRO A 219 15.16 -1.31 -20.19
C PRO A 219 14.06 -2.22 -20.78
N VAL A 220 13.19 -2.77 -19.96
CA VAL A 220 12.10 -3.66 -20.43
C VAL A 220 11.12 -2.90 -21.32
N PHE A 221 10.68 -1.73 -20.89
CA PHE A 221 9.78 -0.88 -21.69
C PHE A 221 10.44 -0.42 -23.01
N LEU A 222 11.71 -0.03 -22.95
CA LEU A 222 12.45 0.40 -24.15
C LEU A 222 12.57 -0.75 -25.16
N LYS A 223 12.90 -1.98 -24.71
CA LYS A 223 12.97 -3.17 -25.58
C LYS A 223 11.62 -3.47 -26.23
N GLN A 224 10.53 -3.47 -25.46
CA GLN A 224 9.18 -3.69 -26.02
C GLN A 224 8.82 -2.66 -27.10
N ARG A 225 9.21 -1.39 -26.89
CA ARG A 225 8.98 -0.33 -27.88
C ARG A 225 9.86 -0.46 -29.11
N ILE A 226 11.11 -0.93 -28.97
CA ILE A 226 12.01 -1.22 -30.08
C ILE A 226 11.45 -2.36 -30.91
N GLU A 227 11.10 -3.48 -30.30
CA GLU A 227 10.48 -4.65 -30.97
C GLU A 227 9.20 -4.25 -31.72
N HIS A 228 8.35 -3.42 -31.10
CA HIS A 228 7.13 -2.93 -31.76
C HIS A 228 7.46 -2.06 -33.00
N LEU A 229 8.49 -1.23 -32.94
CA LEU A 229 8.94 -0.44 -34.08
C LEU A 229 9.58 -1.30 -35.18
N GLU A 230 10.32 -2.34 -34.81
CA GLU A 230 10.92 -3.28 -35.76
C GLU A 230 9.86 -4.11 -36.47
N ASN A 231 8.84 -4.60 -35.70
CA ASN A 231 7.78 -5.46 -36.24
C ASN A 231 6.63 -4.70 -36.92
N SER A 232 6.56 -3.37 -36.79
CA SER A 232 5.49 -2.56 -37.40
C SER A 232 5.52 -2.53 -38.94
N GLY A 233 6.53 -3.13 -39.58
CA GLY A 233 6.59 -3.38 -41.01
C GLY A 233 6.09 -4.76 -41.48
N VAL A 234 5.86 -5.68 -40.53
CA VAL A 234 5.31 -7.03 -40.77
C VAL A 234 4.04 -7.14 -39.95
N ALA A 235 2.89 -7.05 -40.59
CA ALA A 235 1.61 -7.27 -39.94
C ALA A 235 1.53 -8.71 -39.45
N SER A 236 1.95 -9.00 -38.22
CA SER A 236 1.84 -10.33 -37.67
C SER A 236 0.52 -10.45 -36.88
N GLU A 237 -0.34 -11.31 -37.38
CA GLU A 237 -1.59 -11.75 -36.72
C GLU A 237 -1.36 -12.41 -35.35
N GLU A 238 -0.12 -12.73 -34.99
CA GLU A 238 0.25 -13.34 -33.69
C GLU A 238 0.10 -12.43 -32.48
N THR A 239 0.14 -11.10 -32.67
CA THR A 239 0.04 -10.15 -31.55
C THR A 239 -1.40 -10.04 -30.99
N LYS A 240 -2.42 -10.47 -31.74
CA LYS A 240 -3.82 -10.51 -31.27
C LYS A 240 -4.10 -11.68 -30.30
N LYS A 241 -3.33 -12.75 -30.34
CA LYS A 241 -3.54 -13.93 -29.45
C LYS A 241 -2.96 -13.78 -28.02
N LYS A 242 -2.05 -12.83 -27.77
CA LYS A 242 -1.53 -12.57 -26.43
C LYS A 242 -2.40 -11.67 -25.56
N GLY A 243 -3.50 -11.14 -26.09
CA GLY A 243 -4.43 -10.24 -25.41
C GLY A 243 -5.62 -10.90 -24.68
N GLU A 244 -5.76 -12.22 -24.77
CA GLU A 244 -6.73 -12.99 -23.97
C GLU A 244 -6.15 -13.39 -22.61
N THR A 245 -5.63 -12.44 -21.84
CA THR A 245 -5.53 -12.59 -20.40
C THR A 245 -6.96 -12.60 -19.88
N GLY A 246 -7.35 -13.71 -19.25
CA GLY A 246 -8.68 -13.90 -18.70
C GLY A 246 -9.05 -12.69 -17.85
N GLY A 247 -10.11 -11.95 -18.22
CA GLY A 247 -10.53 -10.75 -17.52
C GLY A 247 -10.89 -11.03 -16.07
N VAL A 248 -11.10 -9.99 -15.27
CA VAL A 248 -11.45 -10.07 -13.83
C VAL A 248 -12.58 -11.08 -13.58
N PHE A 249 -13.58 -11.15 -14.45
CA PHE A 249 -14.66 -12.14 -14.35
C PHE A 249 -14.19 -13.59 -14.47
N HIS A 250 -13.20 -13.86 -15.32
CA HIS A 250 -12.61 -15.19 -15.43
C HIS A 250 -11.83 -15.55 -14.17
N ALA A 251 -11.09 -14.61 -13.60
CA ALA A 251 -10.39 -14.80 -12.33
C ALA A 251 -11.36 -15.06 -11.17
N ILE A 252 -12.46 -14.30 -11.08
CA ILE A 252 -13.50 -14.53 -10.05
C ILE A 252 -14.08 -15.94 -10.19
N ARG A 253 -14.42 -16.35 -11.40
CA ARG A 253 -14.96 -17.70 -11.65
C ARG A 253 -13.94 -18.77 -11.29
N PHE A 254 -12.65 -18.58 -11.62
CA PHE A 254 -11.57 -19.49 -11.27
C PHE A 254 -11.42 -19.62 -9.75
N ILE A 255 -11.35 -18.50 -9.02
CA ILE A 255 -11.29 -18.47 -7.54
C ILE A 255 -12.50 -19.21 -6.93
N ALA A 256 -13.71 -18.98 -7.46
CA ALA A 256 -14.94 -19.58 -6.93
C ALA A 256 -14.97 -21.12 -7.10
N HIS A 257 -14.37 -21.66 -8.16
CA HIS A 257 -14.35 -23.10 -8.44
C HIS A 257 -13.23 -23.83 -7.70
N HIS A 258 -12.12 -23.17 -7.37
CA HIS A 258 -10.97 -23.80 -6.69
C HIS A 258 -11.10 -23.64 -5.16
N ARG A 259 -11.22 -24.75 -4.45
CA ARG A 259 -11.44 -24.81 -3.01
C ARG A 259 -10.39 -24.01 -2.21
N GLN A 260 -9.11 -24.21 -2.51
CA GLN A 260 -7.99 -23.51 -1.86
C GLN A 260 -8.10 -21.99 -2.03
N LEU A 261 -8.29 -21.51 -3.27
CA LEU A 261 -8.36 -20.07 -3.57
C LEU A 261 -9.61 -19.42 -2.99
N ARG A 262 -10.75 -20.11 -2.98
CA ARG A 262 -11.98 -19.62 -2.38
C ARG A 262 -11.84 -19.39 -0.86
N TRP A 263 -11.27 -20.35 -0.14
CA TRP A 263 -11.02 -20.18 1.29
C TRP A 263 -9.92 -19.16 1.58
N ASN A 264 -8.91 -19.08 0.70
CA ASN A 264 -7.89 -18.06 0.80
C ASN A 264 -8.47 -16.65 0.58
N ALA A 265 -9.35 -16.46 -0.40
CA ALA A 265 -10.06 -15.19 -0.61
C ALA A 265 -10.92 -14.78 0.59
N LEU A 266 -11.62 -15.75 1.20
CA LEU A 266 -12.40 -15.50 2.42
C LEU A 266 -11.48 -15.14 3.60
N ALA A 267 -10.37 -15.87 3.79
CA ALA A 267 -9.39 -15.56 4.83
C ALA A 267 -8.79 -14.15 4.63
N ALA A 268 -8.42 -13.80 3.39
CA ALA A 268 -7.91 -12.48 3.05
C ALA A 268 -8.93 -11.36 3.33
N PHE A 269 -10.20 -11.55 2.96
CA PHE A 269 -11.27 -10.59 3.24
C PHE A 269 -11.49 -10.37 4.74
N VAL A 270 -11.65 -11.47 5.49
CA VAL A 270 -11.86 -11.43 6.94
C VAL A 270 -10.66 -10.80 7.65
N PHE A 271 -9.44 -11.16 7.24
CA PHE A 271 -8.22 -10.58 7.79
C PHE A 271 -8.10 -9.09 7.46
N ALA A 272 -8.42 -8.70 6.24
CA ALA A 272 -8.42 -7.30 5.82
C ALA A 272 -9.39 -6.43 6.64
N MET A 273 -10.47 -6.98 7.14
CA MET A 273 -11.37 -6.26 8.05
C MET A 273 -10.68 -5.86 9.37
N SER A 274 -9.61 -6.50 9.79
CA SER A 274 -8.87 -6.09 10.98
C SER A 274 -7.99 -4.85 10.78
N ILE A 275 -7.75 -4.42 9.52
CA ILE A 275 -6.95 -3.21 9.22
C ILE A 275 -7.65 -1.91 9.64
N GLY A 276 -8.95 -1.93 9.88
CA GLY A 276 -9.71 -0.74 10.28
C GLY A 276 -9.07 0.03 11.45
N VAL A 277 -8.40 -0.67 12.36
CA VAL A 277 -7.64 -0.05 13.47
C VAL A 277 -6.56 0.91 12.97
N THR A 278 -5.91 0.58 11.86
CA THR A 278 -4.79 1.40 11.36
C THR A 278 -5.23 2.78 10.84
N GLY A 279 -6.50 2.93 10.47
CA GLY A 279 -7.08 4.21 10.11
C GLY A 279 -7.37 5.13 11.30
N PHE A 280 -7.36 4.60 12.53
CA PHE A 280 -7.78 5.30 13.74
C PHE A 280 -6.77 5.27 14.88
N TYR A 281 -5.56 4.76 14.67
CA TYR A 281 -4.61 4.48 15.74
C TYR A 281 -4.26 5.70 16.60
N THR A 282 -4.03 6.87 15.99
CA THR A 282 -3.77 8.11 16.74
C THR A 282 -5.03 8.62 17.44
N SER A 283 -6.19 8.45 16.83
CA SER A 283 -7.47 8.79 17.46
C SER A 283 -7.80 7.85 18.62
N ILE A 284 -7.42 6.56 18.55
CA ILE A 284 -7.51 5.63 19.70
C ILE A 284 -6.66 6.14 20.85
N MET A 285 -5.41 6.54 20.60
CA MET A 285 -4.51 7.09 21.61
C MET A 285 -5.08 8.38 22.21
N SER A 286 -5.55 9.31 21.37
CA SER A 286 -6.13 10.60 21.78
C SER A 286 -7.40 10.42 22.62
N THR A 287 -8.36 9.58 22.19
CA THR A 287 -9.59 9.30 22.94
C THR A 287 -9.35 8.51 24.22
N SER A 288 -8.22 7.83 24.33
CA SER A 288 -7.77 7.14 25.56
C SER A 288 -7.03 8.09 26.53
N GLY A 289 -7.00 9.39 26.26
CA GLY A 289 -6.43 10.39 27.16
C GLY A 289 -4.93 10.68 26.98
N MET A 290 -4.29 10.14 25.94
CA MET A 290 -2.89 10.46 25.63
C MET A 290 -2.79 11.87 25.04
N ASN A 291 -1.87 12.67 25.58
CA ASN A 291 -1.58 14.01 25.06
C ASN A 291 -0.71 13.98 23.79
N GLY A 292 -0.49 15.13 23.15
CA GLY A 292 0.27 15.25 21.90
C GLY A 292 1.69 14.69 22.00
N ASP A 293 2.39 14.93 23.12
CA ASP A 293 3.75 14.43 23.35
C ASP A 293 3.79 12.91 23.50
N GLN A 294 2.82 12.33 24.20
CA GLN A 294 2.69 10.88 24.33
C GLN A 294 2.37 10.22 22.97
N ILE A 295 1.50 10.83 22.17
CA ILE A 295 1.24 10.36 20.80
C ILE A 295 2.53 10.44 19.97
N ASN A 296 3.30 11.51 20.05
CA ASN A 296 4.59 11.63 19.35
C ASN A 296 5.59 10.56 19.79
N GLN A 297 5.67 10.24 21.09
CA GLN A 297 6.51 9.16 21.61
C GLN A 297 6.09 7.79 21.05
N ALA A 298 4.80 7.51 20.99
CA ALA A 298 4.29 6.27 20.41
C ALA A 298 4.63 6.19 18.90
N LEU A 299 4.52 7.31 18.17
CA LEU A 299 4.85 7.40 16.76
C LEU A 299 6.35 7.21 16.45
N VAL A 300 7.25 7.42 17.41
CA VAL A 300 8.69 7.09 17.26
C VAL A 300 8.92 5.59 17.31
N ALA A 301 8.26 4.88 18.23
CA ALA A 301 8.46 3.44 18.43
C ALA A 301 7.84 2.59 17.30
N TYR A 302 6.68 3.01 16.80
CA TYR A 302 5.88 2.28 15.82
C TYR A 302 6.63 1.90 14.52
N PRO A 303 7.27 2.82 13.77
CA PRO A 303 7.86 2.49 12.48
C PRO A 303 9.04 1.53 12.57
N ILE A 304 9.83 1.64 13.65
CA ILE A 304 11.00 0.79 13.89
C ILE A 304 10.55 -0.67 14.06
N LEU A 305 9.58 -0.90 14.94
CA LEU A 305 9.10 -2.25 15.22
C LEU A 305 8.27 -2.83 14.07
N ASN A 306 7.52 -1.98 13.34
CA ASN A 306 6.87 -2.38 12.10
C ASN A 306 7.88 -2.91 11.07
N ALA A 307 8.97 -2.18 10.82
CA ALA A 307 10.02 -2.59 9.89
C ALA A 307 10.67 -3.91 10.33
N CYS A 308 11.02 -4.06 11.63
CA CYS A 308 11.59 -5.28 12.17
C CYS A 308 10.66 -6.48 12.00
N MET A 309 9.37 -6.32 12.29
CA MET A 309 8.40 -7.41 12.20
C MET A 309 8.08 -7.79 10.74
N THR A 310 8.01 -6.83 9.83
CA THR A 310 7.85 -7.10 8.39
C THR A 310 9.04 -7.90 7.85
N PHE A 311 10.27 -7.54 8.23
CA PHE A 311 11.47 -8.29 7.86
C PHE A 311 11.47 -9.72 8.45
N LEU A 312 11.11 -9.86 9.72
CA LEU A 312 11.01 -11.15 10.39
C LEU A 312 9.95 -12.04 9.75
N GLY A 313 8.82 -11.48 9.34
CA GLY A 313 7.74 -12.19 8.64
C GLY A 313 8.21 -12.81 7.33
N GLY A 314 8.95 -12.06 6.50
CA GLY A 314 9.56 -12.57 5.28
C GLY A 314 10.51 -13.75 5.53
N PHE A 315 11.40 -13.59 6.52
CA PHE A 315 12.33 -14.65 6.90
C PHE A 315 11.64 -15.93 7.41
N LEU A 316 10.60 -15.77 8.22
CA LEU A 316 9.81 -16.91 8.71
C LEU A 316 9.06 -17.62 7.59
N THR A 317 8.56 -16.88 6.60
CA THR A 317 7.87 -17.42 5.44
C THR A 317 8.76 -18.39 4.65
N ASP A 318 10.03 -18.05 4.49
CA ASP A 318 10.98 -18.91 3.78
C ASP A 318 11.40 -20.14 4.60
N ARG A 319 11.48 -20.01 5.92
CA ARG A 319 11.89 -21.14 6.80
C ARG A 319 10.73 -22.07 7.14
N LEU A 320 9.64 -21.54 7.67
CA LEU A 320 8.54 -22.36 8.22
C LEU A 320 7.55 -22.85 7.16
N GLY A 321 7.53 -22.23 5.98
CA GLY A 321 6.47 -22.41 4.97
C GLY A 321 5.35 -21.38 5.12
N ARG A 322 4.45 -21.35 4.13
CA ARG A 322 3.46 -20.29 3.97
C ARG A 322 2.36 -20.37 5.03
N LYS A 323 1.78 -21.55 5.21
CA LYS A 323 0.72 -21.78 6.19
C LYS A 323 1.19 -21.56 7.63
N ARG A 324 2.34 -22.15 8.01
CA ARG A 324 2.87 -22.02 9.37
C ARG A 324 3.27 -20.58 9.67
N SER A 325 3.87 -19.88 8.72
CA SER A 325 4.22 -18.46 8.86
C SER A 325 2.97 -17.59 9.04
N ALA A 326 1.91 -17.82 8.24
CA ALA A 326 0.65 -17.11 8.38
C ALA A 326 0.01 -17.32 9.76
N LEU A 327 0.05 -18.54 10.30
CA LEU A 327 -0.46 -18.84 11.64
C LEU A 327 0.38 -18.18 12.74
N THR A 328 1.72 -18.26 12.66
CA THR A 328 2.63 -17.67 13.66
C THR A 328 2.51 -16.15 13.68
N MET A 329 2.62 -15.49 12.51
CA MET A 329 2.49 -14.04 12.42
C MET A 329 1.07 -13.58 12.73
N GLY A 330 0.05 -14.34 12.33
CA GLY A 330 -1.33 -14.04 12.68
C GLY A 330 -1.63 -14.15 14.18
N MET A 331 -0.98 -15.08 14.90
CA MET A 331 -1.07 -15.13 16.36
C MET A 331 -0.38 -13.93 17.01
N VAL A 332 0.78 -13.51 16.50
CA VAL A 332 1.43 -12.27 16.94
C VAL A 332 0.52 -11.07 16.69
N CYS A 333 -0.10 -11.00 15.50
CA CYS A 333 -1.07 -9.95 15.16
C CYS A 333 -2.25 -9.92 16.14
N PHE A 334 -2.85 -11.09 16.47
CA PHE A 334 -3.94 -11.21 17.41
C PHE A 334 -3.57 -10.70 18.80
N VAL A 335 -2.46 -11.17 19.35
CA VAL A 335 -1.97 -10.78 20.70
C VAL A 335 -1.62 -9.30 20.75
N MET A 336 -0.89 -8.79 19.75
CA MET A 336 -0.41 -7.41 19.74
C MET A 336 -1.51 -6.39 19.44
N LEU A 337 -2.54 -6.76 18.67
CA LEU A 337 -3.73 -5.94 18.52
C LEU A 337 -4.47 -5.79 19.86
N GLY A 338 -4.66 -6.89 20.58
CA GLY A 338 -5.25 -6.87 21.92
C GLY A 338 -4.41 -6.05 22.89
N ALA A 339 -3.09 -6.24 22.89
CA ALA A 339 -2.15 -5.49 23.72
C ALA A 339 -2.17 -3.98 23.41
N PHE A 340 -2.22 -3.59 22.15
CA PHE A 340 -2.33 -2.19 21.73
C PHE A 340 -3.60 -1.53 22.26
N VAL A 341 -4.75 -2.16 22.02
CA VAL A 341 -6.05 -1.64 22.45
C VAL A 341 -6.11 -1.53 24.00
N PHE A 342 -5.65 -2.55 24.69
CA PHE A 342 -5.61 -2.57 26.15
C PHE A 342 -4.61 -1.55 26.70
N ALA A 343 -3.39 -1.52 26.23
CA ALA A 343 -2.35 -0.59 26.69
C ALA A 343 -2.75 0.88 26.48
N ALA A 344 -3.36 1.19 25.34
CA ALA A 344 -3.88 2.54 25.07
C ALA A 344 -5.00 2.89 26.07
N SER A 345 -5.97 1.99 26.29
CA SER A 345 -7.11 2.23 27.20
C SER A 345 -6.71 2.37 28.67
N GLN A 346 -5.62 1.73 29.09
CA GLN A 346 -5.09 1.80 30.47
C GLN A 346 -4.06 2.90 30.68
N GLY A 347 -3.75 3.71 29.66
CA GLY A 347 -2.77 4.80 29.78
C GLY A 347 -1.35 4.32 30.03
N TRP A 348 -0.95 3.19 29.45
CA TRP A 348 0.43 2.67 29.59
C TRP A 348 1.46 3.62 28.98
N ASN A 349 2.74 3.33 29.24
CA ASN A 349 3.83 4.11 28.66
C ASN A 349 3.68 4.23 27.13
N ALA A 350 3.78 5.46 26.61
CA ALA A 350 3.54 5.77 25.22
C ALA A 350 4.41 4.99 24.22
N TYR A 351 5.70 4.80 24.57
CA TYR A 351 6.59 3.98 23.74
C TYR A 351 6.12 2.53 23.66
N LEU A 352 5.57 1.98 24.76
CA LEU A 352 5.03 0.62 24.77
C LEU A 352 3.76 0.50 23.94
N VAL A 353 2.87 1.49 24.02
CA VAL A 353 1.66 1.56 23.16
C VAL A 353 2.05 1.59 21.69
N GLY A 354 3.02 2.45 21.31
CA GLY A 354 3.57 2.52 19.97
C GLY A 354 4.27 1.23 19.53
N ALA A 355 4.96 0.57 20.44
CA ALA A 355 5.62 -0.72 20.21
C ALA A 355 4.60 -1.83 19.90
N CYS A 356 3.55 -1.97 20.70
CA CYS A 356 2.48 -2.94 20.47
C CYS A 356 1.82 -2.70 19.10
N TYR A 357 1.54 -1.44 18.76
CA TYR A 357 0.99 -1.07 17.46
C TYR A 357 1.96 -1.41 16.31
N GLY A 358 3.24 -1.10 16.43
CA GLY A 358 4.24 -1.39 15.41
C GLY A 358 4.41 -2.88 15.13
N VAL A 359 4.47 -3.70 16.18
CA VAL A 359 4.51 -5.16 16.05
C VAL A 359 3.24 -5.70 15.43
N PHE A 360 2.06 -5.20 15.82
CA PHE A 360 0.78 -5.55 15.21
C PHE A 360 0.78 -5.27 13.69
N VAL A 361 1.14 -4.05 13.28
CA VAL A 361 1.10 -3.64 11.86
C VAL A 361 2.08 -4.44 11.03
N GLY A 362 3.31 -4.68 11.53
CA GLY A 362 4.30 -5.48 10.81
C GLY A 362 3.88 -6.95 10.65
N ALA A 363 3.30 -7.53 11.69
CA ALA A 363 2.70 -8.87 11.63
C ALA A 363 1.50 -8.91 10.67
N TYR A 364 0.66 -7.87 10.71
CA TYR A 364 -0.50 -7.72 9.80
C TYR A 364 -0.06 -7.76 8.33
N TRP A 365 0.90 -6.93 7.93
CA TRP A 365 1.37 -6.89 6.55
C TRP A 365 2.00 -8.21 6.12
N SER A 366 2.75 -8.88 7.02
CA SER A 366 3.33 -10.18 6.73
C SER A 366 2.27 -11.25 6.42
N VAL A 367 1.17 -11.30 7.18
CA VAL A 367 0.05 -12.24 6.92
C VAL A 367 -0.73 -11.81 5.69
N SER A 368 -0.96 -10.53 5.52
CA SER A 368 -1.68 -9.98 4.37
C SER A 368 -0.99 -10.38 3.06
N ASP A 369 0.33 -10.14 2.95
CA ASP A 369 1.12 -10.50 1.77
C ASP A 369 1.06 -12.01 1.47
N LEU A 370 1.04 -12.86 2.50
CA LEU A 370 0.86 -14.30 2.32
C LEU A 370 -0.51 -14.64 1.72
N LEU A 371 -1.58 -14.03 2.22
CA LEU A 371 -2.95 -14.39 1.84
C LEU A 371 -3.36 -13.84 0.46
N TYR A 372 -2.89 -12.66 0.05
CA TYR A 372 -3.34 -12.10 -1.22
C TYR A 372 -2.30 -12.21 -2.35
N LEU A 373 -1.03 -12.46 -2.04
CA LEU A 373 0.06 -12.46 -3.02
C LEU A 373 0.77 -13.81 -3.12
N VAL A 374 1.32 -14.33 -2.00
CA VAL A 374 2.23 -15.48 -2.04
C VAL A 374 1.46 -16.80 -2.24
N ILE A 375 0.54 -17.13 -1.34
CA ILE A 375 -0.24 -18.39 -1.42
C ILE A 375 -1.03 -18.48 -2.74
N PRO A 376 -1.81 -17.46 -3.14
CA PRO A 376 -2.52 -17.54 -4.41
C PRO A 376 -1.58 -17.48 -5.61
N GLY A 377 -0.44 -16.78 -5.54
CA GLY A 377 0.55 -16.77 -6.60
C GLY A 377 1.18 -18.14 -6.84
N GLU A 378 1.38 -18.93 -5.78
CA GLU A 378 1.87 -20.31 -5.83
C GLU A 378 0.77 -21.34 -6.19
N SER A 379 -0.51 -20.98 -6.05
CA SER A 379 -1.66 -21.86 -6.30
C SER A 379 -2.38 -21.58 -7.63
N THR A 380 -1.87 -20.66 -8.45
CA THR A 380 -2.54 -20.24 -9.69
C THR A 380 -1.66 -20.47 -10.91
N PRO A 381 -2.22 -21.01 -12.02
CA PRO A 381 -1.51 -21.16 -13.29
C PRO A 381 -0.96 -19.81 -13.80
N THR A 382 0.18 -19.85 -14.48
CA THR A 382 0.91 -18.64 -14.88
C THR A 382 0.08 -17.68 -15.75
N ASN A 383 -0.80 -18.21 -16.61
CA ASN A 383 -1.66 -17.43 -17.51
C ASN A 383 -2.78 -16.64 -16.79
N LEU A 384 -3.22 -17.10 -15.60
CA LEU A 384 -4.29 -16.46 -14.80
C LEU A 384 -3.76 -15.73 -13.56
N ARG A 385 -2.50 -15.93 -13.20
CA ARG A 385 -1.90 -15.45 -11.95
C ARG A 385 -2.10 -13.94 -11.74
N ALA A 386 -1.77 -13.12 -12.72
CA ALA A 386 -1.93 -11.67 -12.60
C ALA A 386 -3.38 -11.24 -12.34
N SER A 387 -4.34 -11.87 -13.03
CA SER A 387 -5.78 -11.57 -12.85
C SER A 387 -6.30 -12.04 -11.49
N VAL A 388 -5.86 -13.19 -11.00
CA VAL A 388 -6.24 -13.72 -9.68
C VAL A 388 -5.67 -12.85 -8.56
N LEU A 389 -4.37 -12.49 -8.62
CA LEU A 389 -3.74 -11.61 -7.63
C LEU A 389 -4.39 -10.22 -7.62
N GLY A 390 -4.69 -9.66 -8.80
CA GLY A 390 -5.43 -8.40 -8.92
C GLY A 390 -6.83 -8.48 -8.28
N THR A 391 -7.54 -9.57 -8.50
CA THR A 391 -8.87 -9.79 -7.89
C THR A 391 -8.77 -9.92 -6.36
N LEU A 392 -7.78 -10.63 -5.84
CA LEU A 392 -7.59 -10.75 -4.39
C LEU A 392 -7.15 -9.45 -3.74
N SER A 393 -6.40 -8.61 -4.44
CA SER A 393 -6.11 -7.24 -3.97
C SER A 393 -7.39 -6.41 -3.81
N LEU A 394 -8.35 -6.53 -4.74
CA LEU A 394 -9.66 -5.88 -4.61
C LEU A 394 -10.47 -6.42 -3.42
N VAL A 395 -10.41 -7.73 -3.17
CA VAL A 395 -11.06 -8.37 -2.01
C VAL A 395 -10.48 -7.82 -0.69
N LEU A 396 -9.18 -7.66 -0.61
CA LEU A 396 -8.49 -7.08 0.55
C LEU A 396 -8.92 -5.64 0.80
N ILE A 397 -8.95 -4.81 -0.25
CA ILE A 397 -9.40 -3.41 -0.18
C ILE A 397 -10.86 -3.34 0.29
N ALA A 398 -11.74 -4.19 -0.26
CA ALA A 398 -13.14 -4.24 0.13
C ALA A 398 -13.31 -4.58 1.63
N GLY A 399 -12.54 -5.53 2.17
CA GLY A 399 -12.52 -5.83 3.60
C GLY A 399 -12.17 -4.63 4.47
N GLY A 400 -11.14 -3.86 4.09
CA GLY A 400 -10.75 -2.63 4.78
C GLY A 400 -11.84 -1.55 4.76
N ILE A 401 -12.51 -1.35 3.60
CA ILE A 401 -13.63 -0.40 3.48
C ILE A 401 -14.78 -0.79 4.39
N VAL A 402 -15.18 -2.07 4.37
CA VAL A 402 -16.27 -2.58 5.22
C VAL A 402 -15.96 -2.36 6.70
N SER A 403 -14.75 -2.71 7.13
CA SER A 403 -14.32 -2.54 8.52
C SER A 403 -14.34 -1.07 8.96
N THR A 404 -13.73 -0.19 8.19
CA THR A 404 -13.70 1.25 8.50
C THR A 404 -15.11 1.81 8.58
N THR A 405 -16.01 1.38 7.70
CA THR A 405 -17.42 1.80 7.71
C THR A 405 -18.14 1.35 8.97
N ILE A 406 -18.00 0.07 9.34
CA ILE A 406 -18.63 -0.51 10.55
C ILE A 406 -18.12 0.23 11.80
N ILE A 407 -16.79 0.39 11.95
CA ILE A 407 -16.18 1.11 13.07
C ILE A 407 -16.76 2.53 13.14
N SER A 408 -16.82 3.24 12.02
CA SER A 408 -17.30 4.62 11.95
C SER A 408 -18.77 4.75 12.38
N ILE A 409 -19.60 3.80 12.02
CA ILE A 409 -21.02 3.78 12.45
C ILE A 409 -21.12 3.47 13.94
N CYS A 410 -20.41 2.46 14.44
CA CYS A 410 -20.44 2.06 15.85
C CYS A 410 -19.96 3.19 16.78
N MET A 411 -19.02 4.02 16.35
CA MET A 411 -18.53 5.14 17.14
C MET A 411 -19.56 6.22 17.45
N ARG A 412 -20.67 6.28 16.73
CA ARG A 412 -21.79 7.19 17.05
C ARG A 412 -22.55 6.78 18.29
N TYR A 413 -22.44 5.52 18.69
CA TYR A 413 -23.21 4.92 19.78
C TYR A 413 -22.34 4.52 20.97
N VAL A 414 -21.03 4.36 20.76
CA VAL A 414 -20.08 3.88 21.77
C VAL A 414 -18.97 4.93 21.93
N SER A 415 -18.79 5.43 23.12
CA SER A 415 -17.81 6.49 23.42
C SER A 415 -16.35 6.03 23.38
N SER A 416 -16.08 4.73 23.56
CA SER A 416 -14.71 4.19 23.55
C SER A 416 -14.34 3.63 22.20
N LEU A 417 -13.54 4.37 21.44
CA LEU A 417 -12.98 3.93 20.15
C LEU A 417 -12.12 2.68 20.28
N ALA A 418 -11.30 2.60 21.33
CA ALA A 418 -10.48 1.44 21.64
C ALA A 418 -11.33 0.16 21.78
N LEU A 419 -12.43 0.26 22.51
CA LEU A 419 -13.36 -0.86 22.69
C LEU A 419 -14.03 -1.26 21.37
N VAL A 420 -14.52 -0.32 20.58
CA VAL A 420 -15.14 -0.59 19.26
C VAL A 420 -14.15 -1.32 18.35
N CYS A 421 -12.94 -0.80 18.24
CA CYS A 421 -11.89 -1.42 17.42
C CYS A 421 -11.50 -2.82 17.94
N GLY A 422 -11.39 -2.98 19.26
CA GLY A 422 -11.06 -4.26 19.87
C GLY A 422 -12.13 -5.33 19.61
N VAL A 423 -13.39 -5.01 19.89
CA VAL A 423 -14.52 -5.95 19.73
C VAL A 423 -14.73 -6.35 18.27
N ILE A 424 -14.50 -5.45 17.32
CA ILE A 424 -14.66 -5.76 15.89
C ILE A 424 -13.44 -6.49 15.34
N CYS A 425 -12.23 -5.95 15.53
CA CYS A 425 -11.06 -6.41 14.80
C CYS A 425 -10.41 -7.65 15.41
N ILE A 426 -10.40 -7.82 16.74
CA ILE A 426 -9.75 -8.97 17.40
C ILE A 426 -10.40 -10.30 17.00
N PRO A 427 -11.75 -10.46 17.05
CA PRO A 427 -12.39 -11.69 16.62
C PRO A 427 -12.18 -12.00 15.14
N LEU A 428 -12.04 -10.99 14.27
CA LEU A 428 -11.80 -11.19 12.85
C LEU A 428 -10.41 -11.78 12.58
N VAL A 429 -9.39 -11.35 13.32
CA VAL A 429 -8.06 -11.98 13.25
C VAL A 429 -8.16 -13.45 13.65
N LEU A 430 -8.83 -13.74 14.75
CA LEU A 430 -9.02 -15.13 15.23
C LEU A 430 -9.78 -15.98 14.20
N LEU A 431 -10.86 -15.46 13.63
CA LEU A 431 -11.63 -16.14 12.58
C LEU A 431 -10.75 -16.45 11.35
N CYS A 432 -9.92 -15.49 10.92
CA CYS A 432 -8.96 -15.73 9.85
C CYS A 432 -8.00 -16.88 10.20
N LEU A 433 -7.43 -16.89 11.42
CA LEU A 433 -6.53 -17.95 11.87
C LEU A 433 -7.20 -19.32 11.83
N VAL A 434 -8.46 -19.43 12.25
CA VAL A 434 -9.24 -20.67 12.19
C VAL A 434 -9.41 -21.12 10.73
N ILE A 435 -9.72 -20.20 9.81
CA ILE A 435 -9.84 -20.51 8.37
C ILE A 435 -8.49 -21.01 7.81
N VAL A 436 -7.40 -20.30 8.10
CA VAL A 436 -6.04 -20.68 7.64
C VAL A 436 -5.67 -22.06 8.17
N MET A 437 -5.91 -22.32 9.45
CA MET A 437 -5.59 -23.59 10.10
C MET A 437 -6.37 -24.76 9.49
N THR A 438 -7.68 -24.60 9.25
CA THR A 438 -8.59 -25.69 8.89
C THR A 438 -8.80 -25.89 7.40
N LYS A 439 -8.65 -24.82 6.58
CA LYS A 439 -9.05 -24.83 5.16
C LYS A 439 -7.92 -24.63 4.17
N LEU A 440 -6.79 -24.02 4.58
CA LEU A 440 -5.67 -23.80 3.67
C LEU A 440 -4.63 -24.91 3.79
N GLY A 441 -4.08 -25.33 2.64
CA GLY A 441 -2.95 -26.22 2.52
C GLY A 441 -1.61 -25.46 2.56
N GLU A 442 -0.49 -26.21 2.70
CA GLU A 442 0.86 -25.67 2.54
C GLU A 442 1.23 -25.58 1.06
N THR A 443 1.76 -24.44 0.62
CA THR A 443 2.13 -24.22 -0.79
C THR A 443 3.64 -24.15 -1.02
N LYS A 444 4.44 -24.25 0.06
CA LYS A 444 5.89 -24.23 -0.04
C LYS A 444 6.41 -25.38 -0.91
N GLY A 445 7.17 -25.03 -1.95
CA GLY A 445 7.78 -26.03 -2.86
C GLY A 445 6.86 -26.52 -3.98
N ALA A 446 5.69 -25.88 -4.18
CA ALA A 446 4.84 -26.18 -5.33
C ALA A 446 5.58 -25.85 -6.64
N ASP A 447 5.56 -26.80 -7.59
CA ASP A 447 6.14 -26.59 -8.92
C ASP A 447 5.20 -25.72 -9.77
N MET A 448 5.52 -24.43 -9.80
CA MET A 448 4.69 -23.40 -10.49
C MET A 448 4.48 -23.67 -11.99
N ALA A 449 5.33 -24.50 -12.61
CA ALA A 449 5.20 -24.87 -14.03
C ALA A 449 4.17 -26.00 -14.27
N LYS A 450 3.85 -26.77 -13.23
CA LYS A 450 2.94 -27.93 -13.31
C LYS A 450 1.54 -27.65 -12.74
N ILE A 451 1.31 -26.47 -12.17
CA ILE A 451 0.03 -26.15 -11.54
C ILE A 451 -1.05 -26.04 -12.61
N THR A 452 -1.94 -27.01 -12.64
CA THR A 452 -3.16 -27.00 -13.48
C THR A 452 -4.37 -26.39 -12.78
N GLY A 453 -4.26 -26.11 -11.48
CA GLY A 453 -5.36 -25.61 -10.64
C GLY A 453 -6.05 -26.71 -9.81
N ASP A 454 -6.00 -27.97 -10.24
CA ASP A 454 -6.73 -29.08 -9.59
C ASP A 454 -5.94 -29.77 -8.46
N GLU A 455 -4.63 -29.51 -8.35
CA GLU A 455 -3.73 -30.22 -7.42
C GLU A 455 -3.97 -29.90 -5.93
N PHE A 456 -4.64 -28.79 -5.64
CA PHE A 456 -4.92 -28.33 -4.26
C PHE A 456 -6.36 -28.57 -3.82
N ASP A 457 -7.17 -29.18 -4.66
CA ASP A 457 -8.58 -29.47 -4.35
C ASP A 457 -8.79 -30.82 -3.62
N ARG A 458 -7.69 -31.53 -3.31
CA ARG A 458 -7.69 -32.83 -2.60
C ARG A 458 -7.61 -32.70 -1.09
#